data_c9c068908f348c89cca643ef8ed3c390
#
_entry.id   c9c068908f348c89cca643ef8ed3c390
#
_cell.length_a   1.000
_cell.length_b   1.000
_cell.length_c   1.000
_cell.angle_alpha   90.00
_cell.angle_beta   90.00
_cell.angle_gamma   90.00
#
_symmetry.space_group_name_H-M   'P 1'
#
loop_
_entity.id
_entity.type
_entity.pdbx_description
1 polymer ?
#
loop_
_entity_poly.entity_id
_entity_poly.type
_entity_poly.pdbx_seq_one_letter_code
_entity_poly.pdbx_strand_id
1 'polypeptide(L)'
;MGSNFHYVTYPVNQKLEYNFVAIIKKKLTTKEIEDKNILNSETFIKSLKDFISQNSIINLESLANIKCFPVFVSTELPTLKYQNTYLSGDALFAFPPSFAQGASQSIETANGILENIINSNSIYKDKISKILLVNKRSKLNHFAFHLTNPLIILIRNIVLKFLSKNKKFLESYLGKIYRN
;
A
#
# COMPACT_ATOMS: atom_id res chain seq x y z
N MET A 1 -13.69 -3.92 1.41
CA MET A 1 -13.61 -2.64 0.66
C MET A 1 -14.89 -1.86 0.89
N GLY A 2 -14.79 -0.62 1.27
CA GLY A 2 -15.93 0.26 1.54
C GLY A 2 -15.67 1.68 1.05
N SER A 3 -16.65 2.56 1.26
CA SER A 3 -16.51 3.97 0.91
C SER A 3 -15.39 4.62 1.72
N ASN A 4 -14.35 5.11 1.04
CA ASN A 4 -13.18 5.76 1.65
C ASN A 4 -12.31 4.87 2.56
N PHE A 5 -12.49 3.55 2.56
CA PHE A 5 -11.59 2.65 3.28
C PHE A 5 -11.54 1.26 2.65
N HIS A 6 -10.46 0.56 2.92
CA HIS A 6 -10.38 -0.88 2.75
C HIS A 6 -9.58 -1.49 3.89
N TYR A 7 -9.80 -2.76 4.14
CA TYR A 7 -9.03 -3.51 5.11
C TYR A 7 -8.64 -4.87 4.57
N VAL A 8 -7.60 -5.41 5.16
CA VAL A 8 -7.11 -6.76 4.92
C VAL A 8 -6.94 -7.43 6.27
N THR A 9 -7.36 -8.68 6.36
CA THR A 9 -7.08 -9.54 7.51
C THR A 9 -6.45 -10.83 7.02
N TYR A 10 -5.42 -11.28 7.70
CA TYR A 10 -4.70 -12.49 7.34
C TYR A 10 -4.14 -13.17 8.59
N PRO A 11 -4.07 -14.52 8.57
CA PRO A 11 -3.53 -15.27 9.69
C PRO A 11 -2.03 -15.04 9.83
N VAL A 12 -1.58 -14.94 11.07
CA VAL A 12 -0.17 -14.90 11.48
C VAL A 12 0.06 -15.96 12.55
N ASN A 13 1.31 -16.14 12.96
CA ASN A 13 1.66 -17.03 14.06
C ASN A 13 1.03 -18.43 13.92
N GLN A 14 1.26 -19.08 12.77
CA GLN A 14 0.73 -20.41 12.45
C GLN A 14 -0.82 -20.51 12.50
N LYS A 15 -1.51 -19.41 12.17
CA LYS A 15 -2.97 -19.25 12.20
C LYS A 15 -3.59 -19.18 13.61
N LEU A 16 -2.80 -18.96 14.65
CA LEU A 16 -3.31 -18.73 16.01
C LEU A 16 -3.82 -17.31 16.21
N GLU A 17 -3.29 -16.37 15.45
CA GLU A 17 -3.63 -14.95 15.50
C GLU A 17 -3.93 -14.41 14.11
N TYR A 18 -4.64 -13.30 14.07
CA TYR A 18 -4.93 -12.59 12.83
C TYR A 18 -4.40 -11.16 12.89
N ASN A 19 -3.70 -10.76 11.86
CA ASN A 19 -3.37 -9.36 11.66
C ASN A 19 -4.51 -8.64 10.93
N PHE A 20 -4.79 -7.43 11.37
CA PHE A 20 -5.79 -6.55 10.77
C PHE A 20 -5.12 -5.24 10.36
N VAL A 21 -5.24 -4.88 9.09
CA VAL A 21 -4.75 -3.62 8.54
C VAL A 21 -5.88 -2.92 7.83
N ALA A 22 -6.22 -1.70 8.26
CA ALA A 22 -7.19 -0.85 7.58
C ALA A 22 -6.52 0.41 7.03
N ILE A 23 -6.81 0.74 5.79
CA ILE A 23 -6.39 1.98 5.15
C ILE A 23 -7.63 2.85 4.96
N ILE A 24 -7.62 4.01 5.59
CA ILE A 24 -8.76 4.94 5.63
C ILE A 24 -8.35 6.23 4.93
N LYS A 25 -9.17 6.68 3.99
CA LYS A 25 -9.01 7.97 3.35
C LYS A 25 -9.61 9.06 4.24
N LYS A 26 -8.76 9.72 5.03
CA LYS A 26 -9.12 10.83 5.90
C LYS A 26 -8.14 11.98 5.65
N LYS A 27 -8.65 13.19 5.51
CA LYS A 27 -7.80 14.38 5.48
C LYS A 27 -7.35 14.65 6.91
N LEU A 28 -6.04 14.59 7.14
CA LEU A 28 -5.44 14.93 8.43
C LEU A 28 -5.14 16.42 8.51
N THR A 29 -5.25 16.96 9.70
CA THR A 29 -4.76 18.31 10.04
C THR A 29 -3.24 18.30 10.21
N THR A 30 -2.61 19.46 10.14
CA THR A 30 -1.16 19.59 10.38
C THR A 30 -0.76 19.02 11.74
N LYS A 31 -1.54 19.28 12.79
CA LYS A 31 -1.30 18.78 14.14
C LYS A 31 -1.36 17.24 14.20
N GLU A 32 -2.33 16.63 13.51
CA GLU A 32 -2.46 15.15 13.45
C GLU A 32 -1.31 14.50 12.67
N ILE A 33 -0.70 15.23 11.72
CA ILE A 33 0.47 14.73 10.97
C ILE A 33 1.74 14.80 11.81
N GLU A 34 1.94 15.90 12.53
CA GLU A 34 3.15 16.20 13.31
C GLU A 34 3.19 15.42 14.63
N ASP A 35 2.04 15.25 15.30
CA ASP A 35 1.95 14.56 16.59
C ASP A 35 1.26 13.19 16.47
N LYS A 36 2.07 12.15 16.45
CA LYS A 36 1.60 10.76 16.41
C LYS A 36 0.74 10.36 17.62
N ASN A 37 0.86 11.06 18.75
CA ASN A 37 0.06 10.77 19.93
C ASN A 37 -1.41 11.10 19.71
N ILE A 38 -1.71 12.14 18.92
CA ILE A 38 -3.09 12.49 18.56
C ILE A 38 -3.76 11.34 17.82
N LEU A 39 -3.06 10.75 16.83
CA LEU A 39 -3.60 9.62 16.05
C LEU A 39 -3.79 8.34 16.88
N ASN A 40 -3.06 8.21 17.98
CA ASN A 40 -3.13 7.06 18.88
C ASN A 40 -3.90 7.38 20.17
N SER A 41 -4.55 8.54 20.28
CA SER A 41 -5.44 8.84 21.39
C SER A 41 -6.69 7.93 21.36
N GLU A 42 -7.23 7.62 22.52
CA GLU A 42 -8.44 6.78 22.63
C GLU A 42 -9.61 7.36 21.85
N THR A 43 -9.78 8.69 21.89
CA THR A 43 -10.83 9.40 21.16
C THR A 43 -10.70 9.25 19.65
N PHE A 44 -9.47 9.36 19.11
CA PHE A 44 -9.22 9.21 17.69
C PHE A 44 -9.43 7.77 17.25
N ILE A 45 -8.86 6.80 17.96
CA ILE A 45 -9.04 5.37 17.68
C ILE A 45 -10.52 4.97 17.74
N LYS A 46 -11.26 5.46 18.74
CA LYS A 46 -12.70 5.23 18.84
C LYS A 46 -13.44 5.78 17.62
N SER A 47 -13.14 7.00 17.20
CA SER A 47 -13.76 7.59 16.00
C SER A 47 -13.52 6.78 14.72
N LEU A 48 -12.34 6.16 14.58
CA LEU A 48 -12.04 5.28 13.45
C LEU A 48 -12.76 3.93 13.56
N LYS A 49 -12.84 3.35 14.76
CA LYS A 49 -13.62 2.13 15.00
C LYS A 49 -15.09 2.33 14.66
N ASP A 50 -15.67 3.43 15.12
CA ASP A 50 -17.06 3.79 14.83
C ASP A 50 -17.29 3.96 13.32
N PHE A 51 -16.38 4.65 12.64
CA PHE A 51 -16.44 4.82 11.17
C PHE A 51 -16.39 3.46 10.44
N ILE A 52 -15.49 2.56 10.82
CA ILE A 52 -15.38 1.23 10.19
C ILE A 52 -16.63 0.39 10.49
N SER A 53 -17.10 0.38 11.74
CA SER A 53 -18.28 -0.38 12.17
C SER A 53 -19.55 0.03 11.44
N GLN A 54 -19.75 1.33 11.22
CA GLN A 54 -20.89 1.85 10.46
C GLN A 54 -20.85 1.47 8.97
N ASN A 55 -19.67 1.17 8.44
CA ASN A 55 -19.46 0.93 7.01
C ASN A 55 -19.01 -0.50 6.68
N SER A 56 -18.97 -1.40 7.67
CA SER A 56 -18.56 -2.80 7.48
C SER A 56 -19.28 -3.72 8.46
N ILE A 57 -19.21 -5.03 8.19
CA ILE A 57 -19.76 -6.10 9.03
C ILE A 57 -18.74 -6.63 10.05
N ILE A 58 -17.59 -5.96 10.22
CA ILE A 58 -16.55 -6.44 11.13
C ILE A 58 -16.90 -6.04 12.56
N ASN A 59 -16.82 -7.00 13.47
CA ASN A 59 -16.77 -6.72 14.89
C ASN A 59 -15.36 -6.26 15.27
N LEU A 60 -15.23 -4.96 15.58
CA LEU A 60 -13.96 -4.34 15.95
C LEU A 60 -13.68 -4.40 17.47
N GLU A 61 -14.60 -4.93 18.27
CA GLU A 61 -14.41 -5.07 19.72
C GLU A 61 -13.29 -6.05 20.05
N SER A 62 -13.12 -7.07 19.21
CA SER A 62 -12.04 -8.05 19.35
C SER A 62 -10.66 -7.54 18.97
N LEU A 63 -10.55 -6.34 18.39
CA LEU A 63 -9.26 -5.77 18.00
C LEU A 63 -8.58 -5.10 19.20
N ALA A 64 -7.51 -5.73 19.67
CA ALA A 64 -6.62 -5.18 20.69
C ALA A 64 -5.46 -4.38 20.06
N ASN A 65 -4.91 -3.45 20.82
CA ASN A 65 -3.66 -2.75 20.49
C ASN A 65 -3.62 -2.08 19.10
N ILE A 66 -4.74 -1.47 18.68
CA ILE A 66 -4.77 -0.71 17.43
C ILE A 66 -3.80 0.47 17.51
N LYS A 67 -2.95 0.60 16.47
CA LYS A 67 -2.09 1.75 16.26
C LYS A 67 -2.40 2.41 14.93
N CYS A 68 -2.42 3.74 14.92
CA CYS A 68 -2.69 4.54 13.75
C CYS A 68 -1.44 5.30 13.31
N PHE A 69 -1.21 5.32 12.01
CA PHE A 69 -0.08 6.02 11.40
C PHE A 69 -0.56 6.82 10.19
N PRO A 70 -0.03 8.04 9.97
CA PRO A 70 -0.24 8.72 8.71
C PRO A 70 0.51 7.96 7.60
N VAL A 71 -0.10 7.90 6.42
CA VAL A 71 0.54 7.29 5.25
C VAL A 71 1.09 8.40 4.36
N PHE A 72 2.40 8.41 4.19
CA PHE A 72 3.09 9.28 3.24
C PHE A 72 3.36 8.52 1.95
N VAL A 73 3.17 9.19 0.82
CA VAL A 73 3.41 8.60 -0.50
C VAL A 73 4.24 9.56 -1.35
N SER A 74 5.15 9.01 -2.15
CA SER A 74 5.94 9.79 -3.09
C SER A 74 5.09 10.17 -4.30
N THR A 75 5.26 11.40 -4.76
CA THR A 75 4.65 11.91 -6.01
C THR A 75 5.56 11.68 -7.21
N GLU A 76 6.86 11.81 -7.00
CA GLU A 76 7.92 11.73 -8.01
C GLU A 76 9.17 11.04 -7.46
N LEU A 77 10.05 10.62 -8.33
CA LEU A 77 11.36 10.09 -7.94
C LEU A 77 12.27 11.23 -7.47
N PRO A 78 13.07 11.01 -6.42
CA PRO A 78 14.01 12.02 -5.95
C PRO A 78 15.11 12.29 -6.96
N THR A 79 15.50 13.54 -7.10
CA THR A 79 16.70 13.93 -7.85
C THR A 79 17.92 13.76 -6.94
N LEU A 80 18.81 12.83 -7.30
CA LEU A 80 20.04 12.60 -6.54
C LEU A 80 21.08 13.66 -6.93
N LYS A 81 21.57 14.39 -5.94
CA LYS A 81 22.60 15.42 -6.14
C LYS A 81 24.03 14.87 -6.21
N TYR A 82 24.24 13.67 -5.67
CA TYR A 82 25.56 13.06 -5.53
C TYR A 82 25.63 11.76 -6.34
N GLN A 83 26.70 11.61 -7.14
CA GLN A 83 26.87 10.46 -8.05
C GLN A 83 26.96 9.09 -7.32
N ASN A 84 27.50 9.08 -6.10
CA ASN A 84 27.71 7.86 -5.32
C ASN A 84 26.63 7.65 -4.24
N THR A 85 25.46 8.27 -4.42
CA THR A 85 24.34 8.12 -3.47
C THR A 85 23.27 7.26 -4.07
N TYR A 86 22.89 6.22 -3.35
CA TYR A 86 21.80 5.33 -3.70
C TYR A 86 20.71 5.43 -2.64
N LEU A 87 19.46 5.39 -3.06
CA LEU A 87 18.29 5.30 -2.19
C LEU A 87 17.57 3.98 -2.42
N SER A 88 17.02 3.40 -1.37
CA SER A 88 16.23 2.17 -1.42
C SER A 88 14.98 2.31 -0.56
N GLY A 89 13.97 1.47 -0.82
CA GLY A 89 12.73 1.45 -0.08
C GLY A 89 11.96 2.76 -0.15
N ASP A 90 11.31 3.14 0.95
CA ASP A 90 10.50 4.35 1.04
C ASP A 90 11.32 5.64 0.87
N ALA A 91 12.64 5.60 1.16
CA ALA A 91 13.54 6.71 0.88
C ALA A 91 13.71 6.98 -0.62
N LEU A 92 13.62 5.93 -1.45
CA LEU A 92 13.59 6.06 -2.90
C LEU A 92 12.19 6.36 -3.40
N PHE A 93 11.19 5.59 -2.95
CA PHE A 93 9.81 5.78 -3.35
C PHE A 93 8.83 5.10 -2.38
N ALA A 94 8.05 5.91 -1.66
CA ALA A 94 6.99 5.43 -0.80
C ALA A 94 5.69 5.21 -1.60
N PHE A 95 5.21 3.95 -1.63
CA PHE A 95 4.01 3.57 -2.37
C PHE A 95 2.73 3.69 -1.54
N PRO A 96 1.57 3.96 -2.19
CA PRO A 96 0.29 3.67 -1.54
C PRO A 96 0.23 2.19 -1.11
N PRO A 97 -0.20 1.86 0.12
CA PRO A 97 -0.14 0.49 0.64
C PRO A 97 -1.12 -0.48 -0.03
N SER A 98 -2.00 0.02 -0.90
CA SER A 98 -3.07 -0.74 -1.57
C SER A 98 -2.61 -1.87 -2.51
N PHE A 99 -1.30 -2.01 -2.72
CA PHE A 99 -0.74 -3.08 -3.56
C PHE A 99 0.27 -3.95 -2.81
N ALA A 100 0.53 -3.67 -1.52
CA ALA A 100 1.43 -4.41 -0.63
C ALA A 100 2.84 -4.66 -1.22
N GLN A 101 3.40 -3.71 -1.98
CA GLN A 101 4.67 -3.87 -2.69
C GLN A 101 5.86 -3.16 -2.04
N GLY A 102 5.65 -2.36 -0.98
CA GLY A 102 6.73 -1.57 -0.37
C GLY A 102 7.95 -2.39 0.00
N ALA A 103 7.79 -3.41 0.84
CA ALA A 103 8.88 -4.27 1.28
C ALA A 103 9.57 -5.03 0.12
N SER A 104 8.78 -5.57 -0.81
CA SER A 104 9.28 -6.29 -1.98
C SER A 104 10.16 -5.39 -2.86
N GLN A 105 9.70 -4.17 -3.14
CA GLN A 105 10.45 -3.20 -3.93
C GLN A 105 11.70 -2.69 -3.18
N SER A 106 11.66 -2.63 -1.85
CA SER A 106 12.83 -2.28 -1.04
C SER A 106 13.95 -3.32 -1.19
N ILE A 107 13.62 -4.60 -1.12
CA ILE A 107 14.55 -5.71 -1.30
C ILE A 107 15.11 -5.71 -2.73
N GLU A 108 14.24 -5.56 -3.74
CA GLU A 108 14.68 -5.56 -5.14
C GLU A 108 15.58 -4.36 -5.48
N THR A 109 15.31 -3.17 -4.96
CA THR A 109 16.16 -2.01 -5.18
C THR A 109 17.48 -2.14 -4.44
N ALA A 110 17.52 -2.69 -3.22
CA ALA A 110 18.75 -2.98 -2.51
C ALA A 110 19.64 -3.97 -3.27
N ASN A 111 19.04 -5.03 -3.82
CA ASN A 111 19.78 -5.96 -4.69
C ASN A 111 20.31 -5.26 -5.96
N GLY A 112 19.51 -4.40 -6.59
CA GLY A 112 19.96 -3.63 -7.76
C GLY A 112 21.12 -2.68 -7.44
N ILE A 113 21.17 -2.10 -6.24
CA ILE A 113 22.31 -1.29 -5.77
C ILE A 113 23.55 -2.17 -5.62
N LEU A 114 23.42 -3.32 -4.97
CA LEU A 114 24.52 -4.26 -4.78
C LEU A 114 25.13 -4.69 -6.12
N GLU A 115 24.30 -5.11 -7.06
CA GLU A 115 24.72 -5.50 -8.42
C GLU A 115 25.39 -4.34 -9.17
N ASN A 116 24.91 -3.12 -9.01
CA ASN A 116 25.52 -1.95 -9.62
C ASN A 116 26.91 -1.65 -9.06
N ILE A 117 27.10 -1.84 -7.74
CA ILE A 117 28.40 -1.62 -7.07
C ILE A 117 29.41 -2.72 -7.44
N ILE A 118 29.01 -3.98 -7.44
CA ILE A 118 29.92 -5.12 -7.66
C ILE A 118 30.22 -5.29 -9.16
N ASN A 119 29.22 -5.23 -10.01
CA ASN A 119 29.32 -5.65 -11.41
C ASN A 119 29.23 -4.48 -12.39
N SER A 120 29.09 -3.24 -11.92
CA SER A 120 28.87 -2.04 -12.74
C SER A 120 27.68 -2.16 -13.71
N ASN A 121 26.68 -2.95 -13.34
CA ASN A 121 25.50 -3.23 -14.14
C ASN A 121 24.46 -2.12 -14.04
N SER A 122 23.67 -1.91 -15.08
CA SER A 122 22.57 -0.92 -15.09
C SER A 122 21.27 -1.41 -14.41
N ILE A 123 21.31 -2.55 -13.71
CA ILE A 123 20.15 -3.20 -13.09
C ILE A 123 19.38 -2.25 -12.15
N TYR A 124 20.08 -1.33 -11.48
CA TYR A 124 19.41 -0.33 -10.65
C TYR A 124 18.46 0.57 -11.44
N LYS A 125 18.81 0.94 -12.68
CA LYS A 125 17.94 1.74 -13.56
C LYS A 125 16.67 0.98 -13.95
N ASP A 126 16.80 -0.32 -14.22
CA ASP A 126 15.65 -1.18 -14.54
C ASP A 126 14.70 -1.31 -13.34
N LYS A 127 15.24 -1.41 -12.13
CA LYS A 127 14.43 -1.40 -10.89
C LYS A 127 13.69 -0.08 -10.71
N ILE A 128 14.27 1.06 -11.08
CA ILE A 128 13.57 2.36 -11.06
C ILE A 128 12.37 2.37 -12.02
N SER A 129 12.52 1.82 -13.23
CA SER A 129 11.40 1.70 -14.17
C SER A 129 10.27 0.84 -13.63
N LYS A 130 10.60 -0.23 -12.93
CA LYS A 130 9.63 -1.11 -12.24
C LYS A 130 8.88 -0.37 -11.12
N ILE A 131 9.55 0.51 -10.37
CA ILE A 131 8.93 1.36 -9.34
C ILE A 131 7.79 2.19 -9.91
N LEU A 132 7.99 2.82 -11.07
CA LEU A 132 6.93 3.63 -11.70
C LEU A 132 5.73 2.78 -12.10
N LEU A 133 5.94 1.57 -12.57
CA LEU A 133 4.87 0.61 -12.88
C LEU A 133 4.10 0.21 -11.62
N VAL A 134 4.81 -0.12 -10.53
CA VAL A 134 4.23 -0.47 -9.23
C VAL A 134 3.41 0.70 -8.68
N ASN A 135 3.94 1.93 -8.75
CA ASN A 135 3.22 3.14 -8.33
C ASN A 135 1.91 3.33 -9.10
N LYS A 136 1.95 3.20 -10.43
CA LYS A 136 0.75 3.29 -11.28
C LYS A 136 -0.32 2.28 -10.85
N ARG A 137 0.07 1.04 -10.57
CA ARG A 137 -0.87 -0.01 -10.12
C ARG A 137 -1.36 0.21 -8.70
N SER A 138 -0.49 0.66 -7.79
CA SER A 138 -0.86 1.00 -6.42
C SER A 138 -1.90 2.13 -6.39
N LYS A 139 -1.71 3.18 -7.20
CA LYS A 139 -2.67 4.28 -7.35
C LYS A 139 -4.01 3.81 -7.93
N LEU A 140 -3.97 2.93 -8.95
CA LEU A 140 -5.17 2.36 -9.54
C LEU A 140 -5.95 1.52 -8.53
N ASN A 141 -5.27 0.65 -7.79
CA ASN A 141 -5.89 -0.15 -6.74
C ASN A 141 -6.47 0.73 -5.63
N HIS A 142 -5.70 1.74 -5.18
CA HIS A 142 -6.18 2.68 -4.18
C HIS A 142 -7.46 3.39 -4.62
N PHE A 143 -7.50 3.88 -5.85
CA PHE A 143 -8.70 4.48 -6.43
C PHE A 143 -9.87 3.49 -6.48
N ALA A 144 -9.64 2.29 -7.03
CA ALA A 144 -10.68 1.27 -7.16
C ALA A 144 -11.23 0.79 -5.80
N PHE A 145 -10.39 0.72 -4.78
CA PHE A 145 -10.81 0.26 -3.44
C PHE A 145 -11.61 1.31 -2.66
N HIS A 146 -11.49 2.59 -2.99
CA HIS A 146 -12.12 3.70 -2.26
C HIS A 146 -13.25 4.38 -3.02
N LEU A 147 -13.86 3.70 -3.99
CA LEU A 147 -15.02 4.20 -4.72
C LEU A 147 -16.22 4.39 -3.77
N THR A 148 -16.97 5.46 -3.99
CA THR A 148 -18.13 5.84 -3.16
C THR A 148 -19.46 5.69 -3.88
N ASN A 149 -19.48 5.83 -5.22
CA ASN A 149 -20.69 5.73 -6.02
C ASN A 149 -21.16 4.26 -6.13
N PRO A 150 -22.40 3.91 -5.73
CA PRO A 150 -22.90 2.54 -5.72
C PRO A 150 -22.88 1.85 -7.08
N LEU A 151 -23.21 2.57 -8.16
CA LEU A 151 -23.20 2.02 -9.52
C LEU A 151 -21.77 1.68 -9.98
N ILE A 152 -20.82 2.57 -9.69
CA ILE A 152 -19.40 2.34 -10.03
C ILE A 152 -18.84 1.19 -9.20
N ILE A 153 -19.24 1.07 -7.93
CA ILE A 153 -18.88 -0.07 -7.06
C ILE A 153 -19.39 -1.39 -7.64
N LEU A 154 -20.63 -1.42 -8.13
CA LEU A 154 -21.20 -2.60 -8.76
C LEU A 154 -20.40 -3.01 -10.00
N ILE A 155 -20.12 -2.06 -10.90
CA ILE A 155 -19.31 -2.30 -12.10
C ILE A 155 -17.92 -2.81 -11.71
N ARG A 156 -17.25 -2.16 -10.75
CA ARG A 156 -15.96 -2.61 -10.24
C ARG A 156 -16.00 -4.06 -9.75
N ASN A 157 -17.02 -4.43 -8.96
CA ASN A 157 -17.12 -5.78 -8.41
C ASN A 157 -17.28 -6.83 -9.50
N ILE A 158 -18.09 -6.53 -10.55
CA ILE A 158 -18.24 -7.39 -11.72
C ILE A 158 -16.90 -7.53 -12.45
N VAL A 159 -16.23 -6.42 -12.75
CA VAL A 159 -14.93 -6.42 -13.43
C VAL A 159 -13.89 -7.21 -12.64
N LEU A 160 -13.76 -6.99 -11.33
CA LEU A 160 -12.82 -7.73 -10.49
C LEU A 160 -13.12 -9.24 -10.47
N LYS A 161 -14.41 -9.63 -10.44
CA LYS A 161 -14.81 -11.04 -10.51
C LYS A 161 -14.38 -11.70 -11.82
N PHE A 162 -14.44 -11.00 -12.95
CA PHE A 162 -13.97 -11.52 -14.23
C PHE A 162 -12.44 -11.52 -14.31
N LEU A 163 -11.79 -10.43 -13.92
CA LEU A 163 -10.33 -10.29 -13.99
C LEU A 163 -9.61 -11.29 -13.06
N SER A 164 -10.14 -11.55 -11.87
CA SER A 164 -9.57 -12.50 -10.93
C SER A 164 -9.57 -13.96 -11.42
N LYS A 165 -10.45 -14.30 -12.36
CA LYS A 165 -10.51 -15.62 -13.00
C LYS A 165 -9.67 -15.72 -14.27
N ASN A 166 -9.22 -14.61 -14.83
CA ASN A 166 -8.46 -14.58 -16.06
C ASN A 166 -6.95 -14.73 -15.79
N LYS A 167 -6.42 -15.95 -15.99
CA LYS A 167 -5.00 -16.25 -15.76
C LYS A 167 -4.08 -15.36 -16.59
N LYS A 168 -4.37 -15.11 -17.86
CA LYS A 168 -3.55 -14.24 -18.74
C LYS A 168 -3.49 -12.80 -18.21
N PHE A 169 -4.62 -12.29 -17.70
CA PHE A 169 -4.63 -10.98 -17.08
C PHE A 169 -3.79 -10.96 -15.81
N LEU A 170 -3.95 -11.95 -14.92
CA LEU A 170 -3.19 -12.03 -13.67
C LEU A 170 -1.69 -12.15 -13.94
N GLU A 171 -1.29 -12.98 -14.91
CA GLU A 171 0.11 -13.11 -15.33
C GLU A 171 0.66 -11.79 -15.90
N SER A 172 -0.09 -11.08 -16.72
CA SER A 172 0.31 -9.79 -17.25
C SER A 172 0.33 -8.70 -16.18
N TYR A 173 -0.65 -8.68 -15.29
CA TYR A 173 -0.80 -7.64 -14.26
C TYR A 173 0.16 -7.85 -13.10
N LEU A 174 0.31 -9.07 -12.61
CA LEU A 174 1.20 -9.41 -11.50
C LEU A 174 2.58 -9.84 -11.99
N GLY A 175 2.66 -10.64 -13.05
CA GLY A 175 3.90 -11.22 -13.53
C GLY A 175 4.98 -10.20 -13.91
N LYS A 176 4.59 -9.05 -14.47
CA LYS A 176 5.54 -7.94 -14.75
C LYS A 176 6.17 -7.31 -13.50
N ILE A 177 5.67 -7.65 -12.31
CA ILE A 177 6.21 -7.18 -11.04
C ILE A 177 7.04 -8.26 -10.37
N TYR A 178 6.61 -9.52 -10.44
CA TYR A 178 7.23 -10.63 -9.72
C TYR A 178 8.23 -11.45 -10.55
N ARG A 179 8.17 -11.33 -11.88
CA ARG A 179 9.15 -11.98 -12.77
C ARG A 179 10.25 -10.97 -13.12
N ASN A 180 11.49 -11.38 -12.92
CA ASN A 180 12.67 -10.69 -13.43
C ASN A 180 12.79 -10.92 -14.92
#